data_754fb233b62eefe806385d5993fde336
#
_entry.id   754fb233b62eefe806385d5993fde336
#
_cell.length_a   1.000
_cell.length_b   1.000
_cell.length_c   1.000
_cell.angle_alpha   90.00
_cell.angle_beta   90.00
_cell.angle_gamma   90.00
#
_symmetry.space_group_name_H-M   'P 1'
#
loop_
_entity.id
_entity.type
_entity.pdbx_description
1 polymer ?
#
loop_
_entity_poly.entity_id
_entity_poly.type
_entity_poly.pdbx_seq_one_letter_code
_entity_poly.pdbx_strand_id
1 'polypeptide(L)'
;MPNLDFSVESAAAVSFAASPLLSFKLRIRNDNESERIQSIALRCQIQIEPTKRKYTANEQAQLLELFGEPERWGRTLRSMLWTHASAMVPPFQSETIIDLPVPCTFDFNIAATKYFAGLEDGVVPLMLMFSGTVFFERTEVGLQVEQISWDKEAHFKLSVSTWREMMDHYYPNTAWLCLRLDVFEKLARYKAENSIPTWDQTLERIIPEPVEINEKELVLEGGLPS
;
A
#
# COMPACT_ATOMS: atom_id res chain seq x y z
N MET A 1 3.71 11.12 33.39
CA MET A 1 3.60 11.10 31.94
C MET A 1 3.24 9.71 31.48
N PRO A 2 2.18 9.51 30.68
CA PRO A 2 1.92 8.22 30.07
C PRO A 2 3.13 7.75 29.25
N ASN A 3 3.53 6.50 29.45
CA ASN A 3 4.58 5.90 28.63
C ASN A 3 3.92 4.90 27.67
N LEU A 4 3.57 5.38 26.48
CA LEU A 4 2.86 4.58 25.49
C LEU A 4 3.83 3.74 24.66
N ASP A 5 3.45 2.49 24.42
CA ASP A 5 4.07 1.57 23.48
C ASP A 5 3.03 1.10 22.45
N PHE A 6 3.45 0.92 21.20
CA PHE A 6 2.57 0.60 20.08
C PHE A 6 3.06 -0.65 19.36
N SER A 7 2.15 -1.57 19.07
CA SER A 7 2.45 -2.74 18.25
C SER A 7 1.25 -3.14 17.39
N VAL A 8 1.51 -3.56 16.15
CA VAL A 8 0.47 -4.08 15.23
C VAL A 8 0.46 -5.60 15.35
N GLU A 9 -0.69 -6.17 15.68
CA GLU A 9 -0.86 -7.61 15.84
C GLU A 9 -1.25 -8.30 14.54
N SER A 10 -2.14 -7.69 13.78
CA SER A 10 -2.64 -8.24 12.52
C SER A 10 -3.19 -7.15 11.61
N ALA A 11 -3.40 -7.50 10.35
CA ALA A 11 -4.09 -6.68 9.37
C ALA A 11 -5.06 -7.55 8.59
N ALA A 12 -6.23 -7.00 8.28
CA ALA A 12 -7.25 -7.67 7.48
C ALA A 12 -7.98 -6.69 6.57
N ALA A 13 -8.51 -7.20 5.46
CA ALA A 13 -9.41 -6.44 4.61
C ALA A 13 -10.72 -6.16 5.34
N VAL A 14 -11.25 -4.94 5.19
CA VAL A 14 -12.58 -4.58 5.69
C VAL A 14 -13.59 -4.81 4.59
N SER A 15 -14.43 -5.82 4.74
CA SER A 15 -15.55 -6.06 3.83
C SER A 15 -16.61 -4.96 4.04
N PHE A 16 -17.28 -4.54 2.97
CA PHE A 16 -18.39 -3.57 3.01
C PHE A 16 -18.03 -2.12 3.43
N ALA A 17 -16.77 -1.71 3.31
CA ALA A 17 -16.42 -0.29 3.38
C ALA A 17 -16.77 0.41 2.05
N ALA A 18 -16.93 1.73 2.07
CA ALA A 18 -17.24 2.52 0.87
C ALA A 18 -16.08 2.59 -0.15
N SER A 19 -14.88 2.23 0.27
CA SER A 19 -13.66 2.21 -0.54
C SER A 19 -12.68 1.18 0.03
N PRO A 20 -11.65 0.76 -0.72
CA PRO A 20 -10.63 -0.16 -0.24
C PRO A 20 -10.02 0.28 1.09
N LEU A 21 -10.17 -0.58 2.09
CA LEU A 21 -9.77 -0.31 3.46
C LEU A 21 -9.17 -1.57 4.10
N LEU A 22 -8.03 -1.41 4.74
CA LEU A 22 -7.50 -2.40 5.69
C LEU A 22 -7.78 -1.94 7.13
N SER A 23 -7.99 -2.88 8.03
CA SER A 23 -8.01 -2.65 9.46
C SER A 23 -6.76 -3.26 10.07
N PHE A 24 -5.96 -2.43 10.75
CA PHE A 24 -4.83 -2.92 11.53
C PHE A 24 -5.24 -3.03 13.01
N LYS A 25 -5.10 -4.22 13.60
CA LYS A 25 -5.26 -4.39 15.05
C LYS A 25 -4.05 -3.78 15.74
N LEU A 26 -4.23 -2.59 16.26
CA LEU A 26 -3.20 -1.83 16.95
C LEU A 26 -3.36 -2.00 18.46
N ARG A 27 -2.37 -2.65 19.09
CA ARG A 27 -2.23 -2.72 20.53
C ARG A 27 -1.51 -1.47 21.01
N ILE A 28 -2.06 -0.84 22.04
CA ILE A 28 -1.48 0.33 22.72
C ILE A 28 -1.35 -0.03 24.19
N ARG A 29 -0.15 0.06 24.73
CA ARG A 29 0.14 -0.17 26.13
C ARG A 29 0.56 1.13 26.81
N ASN A 30 0.13 1.30 28.05
CA ASN A 30 0.59 2.36 28.93
C ASN A 30 1.35 1.71 30.11
N ASP A 31 2.67 1.84 30.13
CA ASP A 31 3.51 1.28 31.20
C ASP A 31 3.39 2.06 32.51
N ASN A 32 2.74 3.24 32.50
CA ASN A 32 2.46 4.02 33.69
C ASN A 32 1.03 3.82 34.18
N GLU A 33 0.78 2.78 34.95
CA GLU A 33 -0.55 2.44 35.46
C GLU A 33 -1.17 3.48 36.41
N SER A 34 -0.37 4.44 36.95
CA SER A 34 -0.89 5.51 37.80
C SER A 34 -1.65 6.59 37.02
N GLU A 35 -1.55 6.58 35.68
CA GLU A 35 -2.18 7.56 34.81
C GLU A 35 -3.18 6.88 33.87
N ARG A 36 -4.46 7.10 34.13
CA ARG A 36 -5.53 6.54 33.32
C ARG A 36 -5.67 7.33 32.01
N ILE A 37 -5.56 6.67 30.88
CA ILE A 37 -5.83 7.27 29.60
C ILE A 37 -7.34 7.47 29.44
N GLN A 38 -7.77 8.69 29.14
CA GLN A 38 -9.15 9.04 28.88
C GLN A 38 -9.49 8.97 27.38
N SER A 39 -8.56 9.40 26.54
CA SER A 39 -8.62 9.19 25.08
C SER A 39 -7.29 9.55 24.43
N ILE A 40 -7.09 9.08 23.21
CA ILE A 40 -5.97 9.52 22.36
C ILE A 40 -6.52 9.92 21.00
N ALA A 41 -6.26 11.16 20.59
CA ALA A 41 -6.43 11.57 19.19
C ALA A 41 -5.19 11.13 18.41
N LEU A 42 -5.22 9.89 17.92
CA LEU A 42 -4.08 9.22 17.31
C LEU A 42 -3.97 9.54 15.81
N ARG A 43 -2.76 9.82 15.35
CA ARG A 43 -2.36 9.86 13.95
C ARG A 43 -1.21 8.88 13.74
N CYS A 44 -1.24 8.19 12.63
CA CYS A 44 -0.22 7.24 12.22
C CYS A 44 0.20 7.53 10.78
N GLN A 45 1.48 7.75 10.56
CA GLN A 45 2.08 7.77 9.24
C GLN A 45 2.65 6.38 8.95
N ILE A 46 2.24 5.77 7.84
CA ILE A 46 2.67 4.43 7.45
C ILE A 46 3.61 4.54 6.25
N GLN A 47 4.81 4.01 6.41
CA GLN A 47 5.82 3.94 5.35
C GLN A 47 6.08 2.49 4.95
N ILE A 48 6.24 2.26 3.66
CA ILE A 48 6.77 1.01 3.11
C ILE A 48 8.30 1.10 3.16
N GLU A 49 8.95 0.01 3.58
CA GLU A 49 10.42 -0.11 3.65
C GLU A 49 10.94 -1.10 2.58
N PRO A 50 11.01 -0.72 1.29
CA PRO A 50 11.36 -1.63 0.21
C PRO A 50 12.75 -2.25 0.36
N THR A 51 13.67 -1.56 1.02
CA THR A 51 15.05 -2.03 1.26
C THR A 51 15.12 -3.20 2.23
N LYS A 52 14.09 -3.43 3.03
CA LYS A 52 14.03 -4.53 4.01
C LYS A 52 13.42 -5.81 3.44
N ARG A 53 13.17 -5.87 2.12
CA ARG A 53 12.63 -7.03 1.40
C ARG A 53 13.61 -7.50 0.33
N LYS A 54 13.60 -8.83 0.06
CA LYS A 54 14.24 -9.42 -1.13
C LYS A 54 13.19 -9.59 -2.23
N TYR A 55 13.61 -9.46 -3.47
CA TYR A 55 12.76 -9.51 -4.66
C TYR A 55 13.17 -10.65 -5.57
N THR A 56 12.19 -11.33 -6.17
CA THR A 56 12.43 -12.27 -7.26
C THR A 56 12.83 -11.53 -8.54
N ALA A 57 13.36 -12.24 -9.54
CA ALA A 57 13.68 -11.62 -10.83
C ALA A 57 12.42 -11.05 -11.53
N ASN A 58 11.28 -11.72 -11.38
CA ASN A 58 10.02 -11.26 -11.94
C ASN A 58 9.49 -10.01 -11.22
N GLU A 59 9.53 -9.98 -9.88
CA GLU A 59 9.18 -8.77 -9.11
C GLU A 59 10.10 -7.59 -9.48
N GLN A 60 11.39 -7.84 -9.72
CA GLN A 60 12.31 -6.79 -10.16
C GLN A 60 11.91 -6.22 -11.52
N ALA A 61 11.52 -7.07 -12.46
CA ALA A 61 11.04 -6.64 -13.77
C ALA A 61 9.75 -5.81 -13.66
N GLN A 62 8.80 -6.22 -12.82
CA GLN A 62 7.55 -5.50 -12.57
C GLN A 62 7.77 -4.13 -11.89
N LEU A 63 8.79 -4.02 -11.06
CA LEU A 63 9.10 -2.81 -10.32
C LEU A 63 10.08 -1.86 -11.04
N LEU A 64 10.50 -2.20 -12.27
CA LEU A 64 11.46 -1.42 -13.05
C LEU A 64 10.98 0.01 -13.28
N GLU A 65 9.69 0.20 -13.62
CA GLU A 65 9.11 1.53 -13.82
C GLU A 65 9.14 2.38 -12.53
N LEU A 66 9.00 1.73 -11.36
CA LEU A 66 8.94 2.43 -10.08
C LEU A 66 10.34 2.76 -9.52
N PHE A 67 11.29 1.84 -9.65
CA PHE A 67 12.58 1.92 -8.98
C PHE A 67 13.79 2.01 -9.91
N GLY A 68 13.59 1.85 -11.22
CA GLY A 68 14.67 1.76 -12.19
C GLY A 68 15.43 0.45 -12.10
N GLU A 69 16.63 0.42 -12.69
CA GLU A 69 17.46 -0.79 -12.80
C GLU A 69 17.85 -1.36 -11.43
N PRO A 70 17.69 -2.69 -11.21
CA PRO A 70 17.93 -3.35 -9.93
C PRO A 70 19.35 -3.16 -9.37
N GLU A 71 20.35 -3.02 -10.23
CA GLU A 71 21.75 -2.78 -9.84
C GLU A 71 21.94 -1.45 -9.07
N ARG A 72 21.02 -0.52 -9.24
CA ARG A 72 21.03 0.79 -8.57
C ARG A 72 20.25 0.81 -7.27
N TRP A 73 19.43 -0.20 -6.99
CA TRP A 73 18.51 -0.22 -5.85
C TRP A 73 19.20 -0.03 -4.50
N GLY A 74 20.41 -0.54 -4.33
CA GLY A 74 21.21 -0.29 -3.14
C GLY A 74 21.47 1.19 -2.83
N ARG A 75 21.34 2.07 -3.83
CA ARG A 75 21.56 3.52 -3.69
C ARG A 75 20.25 4.33 -3.83
N THR A 76 19.28 3.83 -4.59
CA THR A 76 18.09 4.59 -4.99
C THR A 76 16.87 4.25 -4.15
N LEU A 77 16.73 3.00 -3.67
CA LEU A 77 15.61 2.64 -2.81
C LEU A 77 15.63 3.42 -1.50
N ARG A 78 14.46 3.94 -1.17
CA ARG A 78 14.19 4.63 0.10
C ARG A 78 12.85 4.14 0.62
N SER A 79 12.62 4.32 1.92
CA SER A 79 11.27 4.20 2.46
C SER A 79 10.35 5.17 1.75
N MET A 80 9.16 4.75 1.46
CA MET A 80 8.15 5.55 0.77
C MET A 80 6.89 5.66 1.59
N LEU A 81 6.34 6.86 1.66
CA LEU A 81 5.07 7.09 2.32
C LEU A 81 3.99 6.26 1.61
N TRP A 82 3.28 5.46 2.40
CA TRP A 82 2.09 4.77 1.89
C TRP A 82 0.85 5.62 2.14
N THR A 83 0.50 5.83 3.41
CA THR A 83 -0.71 6.58 3.75
C THR A 83 -0.64 7.14 5.19
N HIS A 84 -1.62 7.95 5.51
CA HIS A 84 -1.88 8.39 6.88
C HIS A 84 -3.18 7.76 7.36
N ALA A 85 -3.16 7.28 8.59
CA ALA A 85 -4.32 6.75 9.29
C ALA A 85 -4.56 7.54 10.57
N SER A 86 -5.80 7.60 11.03
CA SER A 86 -6.14 8.25 12.28
C SER A 86 -7.27 7.52 12.98
N ALA A 87 -7.23 7.54 14.31
CA ALA A 87 -8.27 6.95 15.14
C ALA A 87 -8.41 7.69 16.46
N MET A 88 -9.62 7.63 17.03
CA MET A 88 -9.85 8.01 18.41
C MET A 88 -9.76 6.76 19.27
N VAL A 89 -8.80 6.75 20.20
CA VAL A 89 -8.61 5.63 21.14
C VAL A 89 -9.54 5.85 22.32
N PRO A 90 -10.36 4.84 22.71
CA PRO A 90 -11.23 4.93 23.87
C PRO A 90 -10.43 4.88 25.19
N PRO A 91 -11.07 5.15 26.34
CA PRO A 91 -10.41 5.09 27.62
C PRO A 91 -9.83 3.70 27.96
N PHE A 92 -8.64 3.67 28.55
CA PHE A 92 -8.01 2.45 29.06
C PHE A 92 -7.04 2.75 30.19
N GLN A 93 -6.59 1.71 30.92
CA GLN A 93 -5.63 1.84 32.03
C GLN A 93 -4.24 1.37 31.60
N SER A 94 -4.08 0.08 31.39
CA SER A 94 -2.79 -0.54 31.07
C SER A 94 -2.63 -0.85 29.59
N GLU A 95 -3.67 -1.38 28.94
CA GLU A 95 -3.62 -1.65 27.49
C GLU A 95 -5.00 -1.60 26.83
N THR A 96 -4.98 -1.40 25.52
CA THR A 96 -6.16 -1.51 24.66
C THR A 96 -5.76 -1.98 23.27
N ILE A 97 -6.71 -2.57 22.54
CA ILE A 97 -6.57 -2.91 21.13
C ILE A 97 -7.65 -2.17 20.37
N ILE A 98 -7.25 -1.47 19.34
CA ILE A 98 -8.18 -0.76 18.45
C ILE A 98 -8.03 -1.22 17.01
N ASP A 99 -9.06 -0.96 16.24
CA ASP A 99 -9.02 -1.05 14.78
C ASP A 99 -8.53 0.29 14.22
N LEU A 100 -7.31 0.30 13.67
CA LEU A 100 -6.78 1.45 12.95
C LEU A 100 -7.17 1.33 11.47
N PRO A 101 -8.06 2.20 10.95
CA PRO A 101 -8.48 2.15 9.56
C PRO A 101 -7.37 2.69 8.66
N VAL A 102 -6.93 1.88 7.70
CA VAL A 102 -5.86 2.22 6.75
C VAL A 102 -6.47 2.31 5.35
N PRO A 103 -6.72 3.53 4.84
CA PRO A 103 -7.29 3.72 3.50
C PRO A 103 -6.28 3.32 2.42
N CYS A 104 -6.75 2.54 1.45
CA CYS A 104 -5.96 1.97 0.36
C CYS A 104 -6.48 2.41 -1.00
N THR A 105 -7.02 3.62 -1.10
CA THR A 105 -7.55 4.14 -2.36
C THR A 105 -6.44 4.45 -3.33
N PHE A 106 -6.66 4.13 -4.60
CA PHE A 106 -5.70 4.32 -5.69
C PHE A 106 -5.30 5.80 -5.85
N ASP A 107 -6.23 6.71 -5.71
CA ASP A 107 -6.04 8.15 -5.94
C ASP A 107 -5.01 8.78 -4.99
N PHE A 108 -4.83 8.20 -3.81
CA PHE A 108 -3.93 8.75 -2.80
C PHE A 108 -2.50 8.25 -2.91
N ASN A 109 -2.26 7.11 -3.60
CA ASN A 109 -0.92 6.56 -3.62
C ASN A 109 -0.63 5.62 -4.81
N ILE A 110 -0.51 6.19 -5.98
CA ILE A 110 -0.17 5.44 -7.20
C ILE A 110 1.12 4.61 -7.03
N ALA A 111 2.13 5.16 -6.36
CA ALA A 111 3.40 4.48 -6.16
C ALA A 111 3.26 3.23 -5.28
N ALA A 112 2.50 3.31 -4.17
CA ALA A 112 2.27 2.16 -3.31
C ALA A 112 1.42 1.09 -4.03
N THR A 113 0.40 1.49 -4.78
CA THR A 113 -0.42 0.56 -5.54
C THR A 113 0.41 -0.18 -6.60
N LYS A 114 1.25 0.53 -7.36
CA LYS A 114 2.20 -0.08 -8.30
C LYS A 114 3.17 -1.03 -7.60
N TYR A 115 3.66 -0.64 -6.43
CA TYR A 115 4.54 -1.47 -5.63
C TYR A 115 3.87 -2.79 -5.24
N PHE A 116 2.70 -2.74 -4.61
CA PHE A 116 1.97 -3.96 -4.22
C PHE A 116 1.58 -4.83 -5.42
N ALA A 117 1.14 -4.22 -6.52
CA ALA A 117 0.78 -4.94 -7.74
C ALA A 117 1.99 -5.66 -8.38
N GLY A 118 3.19 -5.10 -8.27
CA GLY A 118 4.42 -5.69 -8.79
C GLY A 118 5.02 -6.81 -7.91
N LEU A 119 4.45 -7.09 -6.74
CA LEU A 119 4.90 -8.16 -5.86
C LEU A 119 4.13 -9.46 -6.15
N GLU A 120 4.79 -10.61 -6.08
CA GLU A 120 4.15 -11.91 -6.30
C GLU A 120 3.56 -12.48 -5.02
N ASP A 121 4.30 -12.48 -3.91
CA ASP A 121 3.91 -13.06 -2.63
C ASP A 121 4.79 -12.52 -1.48
N GLY A 122 4.62 -13.09 -0.30
CA GLY A 122 5.41 -12.79 0.90
C GLY A 122 4.89 -11.59 1.67
N VAL A 123 5.81 -10.82 2.28
CA VAL A 123 5.45 -9.74 3.19
C VAL A 123 6.10 -8.42 2.80
N VAL A 124 5.38 -7.35 3.05
CA VAL A 124 5.84 -5.97 2.88
C VAL A 124 6.20 -5.40 4.25
N PRO A 125 7.48 -5.07 4.48
CA PRO A 125 7.90 -4.41 5.70
C PRO A 125 7.34 -2.98 5.77
N LEU A 126 6.67 -2.68 6.87
CA LEU A 126 6.09 -1.38 7.16
C LEU A 126 6.71 -0.79 8.41
N MET A 127 6.88 0.53 8.41
CA MET A 127 7.17 1.34 9.57
C MET A 127 5.99 2.27 9.84
N LEU A 128 5.46 2.21 11.05
CA LEU A 128 4.35 3.03 11.51
C LEU A 128 4.90 4.03 12.51
N MET A 129 4.75 5.31 12.23
CA MET A 129 5.17 6.41 13.13
C MET A 129 3.94 7.06 13.72
N PHE A 130 3.90 7.12 15.05
CA PHE A 130 2.73 7.59 15.79
C PHE A 130 2.93 9.02 16.28
N SER A 131 1.85 9.79 16.21
CA SER A 131 1.76 11.14 16.73
C SER A 131 0.34 11.42 17.21
N GLY A 132 0.13 12.49 17.91
CA GLY A 132 -1.20 12.86 18.38
C GLY A 132 -1.22 13.37 19.78
N THR A 133 -2.43 13.51 20.33
CA THR A 133 -2.68 14.10 21.64
C THR A 133 -3.27 13.07 22.58
N VAL A 134 -2.65 12.91 23.74
CA VAL A 134 -3.10 12.02 24.83
C VAL A 134 -3.81 12.85 25.88
N PHE A 135 -5.03 12.46 26.21
CA PHE A 135 -5.81 12.98 27.34
C PHE A 135 -5.78 11.93 28.43
N PHE A 136 -5.26 12.27 29.59
CA PHE A 136 -5.11 11.34 30.70
C PHE A 136 -5.44 11.98 32.03
N GLU A 137 -5.78 11.18 32.99
CA GLU A 137 -6.12 11.63 34.34
C GLU A 137 -5.02 11.24 35.32
N ARG A 138 -4.61 12.22 36.13
CA ARG A 138 -3.70 12.05 37.27
C ARG A 138 -4.46 12.31 38.54
N THR A 139 -4.39 11.38 39.46
CA THR A 139 -5.23 11.30 40.67
C THR A 139 -5.31 12.62 41.49
N GLU A 140 -4.24 13.40 41.57
CA GLU A 140 -4.22 14.63 42.36
C GLU A 140 -4.38 15.92 41.54
N VAL A 141 -4.26 15.83 40.22
CA VAL A 141 -4.16 17.00 39.32
C VAL A 141 -5.35 17.09 38.39
N GLY A 142 -6.08 15.98 38.19
CA GLY A 142 -7.19 15.89 37.25
C GLY A 142 -6.73 15.64 35.80
N LEU A 143 -7.56 16.06 34.84
CA LEU A 143 -7.31 15.86 33.42
C LEU A 143 -6.08 16.64 32.93
N GLN A 144 -5.20 15.93 32.28
CA GLN A 144 -3.97 16.44 31.67
C GLN A 144 -3.95 16.14 30.15
N VAL A 145 -3.18 16.92 29.42
CA VAL A 145 -3.05 16.79 27.95
C VAL A 145 -1.58 16.80 27.59
N GLU A 146 -1.18 15.86 26.74
CA GLU A 146 0.20 15.72 26.30
C GLU A 146 0.29 15.24 24.85
N GLN A 147 1.42 15.51 24.20
CA GLN A 147 1.70 15.00 22.86
C GLN A 147 2.40 13.64 22.93
N ILE A 148 2.05 12.73 22.02
CA ILE A 148 2.82 11.50 21.82
C ILE A 148 4.24 11.87 21.41
N SER A 149 5.23 11.25 22.06
CA SER A 149 6.65 11.49 21.73
C SER A 149 6.96 11.10 20.28
N TRP A 150 7.80 11.88 19.63
CA TRP A 150 8.17 11.73 18.22
C TRP A 150 8.91 10.42 17.89
N ASP A 151 9.45 9.73 18.87
CA ASP A 151 10.18 8.46 18.76
C ASP A 151 9.26 7.22 18.78
N LYS A 152 7.94 7.41 18.90
CA LYS A 152 7.01 6.28 18.97
C LYS A 152 6.75 5.71 17.57
N GLU A 153 7.28 4.51 17.37
CA GLU A 153 7.16 3.77 16.11
C GLU A 153 6.87 2.28 16.35
N ALA A 154 6.35 1.62 15.34
CA ALA A 154 6.20 0.17 15.29
C ALA A 154 6.56 -0.36 13.91
N HIS A 155 7.08 -1.58 13.87
CA HIS A 155 7.32 -2.30 12.62
C HIS A 155 6.29 -3.41 12.46
N PHE A 156 5.80 -3.56 11.23
CA PHE A 156 4.85 -4.62 10.90
C PHE A 156 5.19 -5.22 9.53
N LYS A 157 4.86 -6.48 9.34
CA LYS A 157 5.02 -7.20 8.08
C LYS A 157 3.64 -7.52 7.52
N LEU A 158 3.17 -6.71 6.58
CA LEU A 158 1.89 -6.92 5.91
C LEU A 158 2.05 -8.01 4.84
N SER A 159 1.16 -9.02 4.85
CA SER A 159 1.11 -10.00 3.76
C SER A 159 0.65 -9.35 2.45
N VAL A 160 1.32 -9.67 1.35
CA VAL A 160 0.90 -9.26 -0.01
C VAL A 160 -0.50 -9.82 -0.31
N SER A 161 -0.82 -11.04 0.15
CA SER A 161 -2.13 -11.65 -0.04
C SER A 161 -3.25 -10.83 0.60
N THR A 162 -3.03 -10.29 1.81
CA THR A 162 -4.05 -9.46 2.50
C THR A 162 -4.39 -8.20 1.69
N TRP A 163 -3.39 -7.57 1.08
CA TRP A 163 -3.63 -6.42 0.21
C TRP A 163 -4.35 -6.83 -1.09
N ARG A 164 -3.96 -7.95 -1.71
CA ARG A 164 -4.61 -8.46 -2.93
C ARG A 164 -6.05 -8.85 -2.68
N GLU A 165 -6.33 -9.60 -1.63
CA GLU A 165 -7.71 -9.99 -1.25
C GLU A 165 -8.61 -8.75 -1.11
N MET A 166 -8.10 -7.68 -0.50
CA MET A 166 -8.84 -6.43 -0.42
C MET A 166 -9.08 -5.83 -1.81
N MET A 167 -8.05 -5.73 -2.64
CA MET A 167 -8.19 -5.14 -3.98
C MET A 167 -9.11 -5.94 -4.88
N ASP A 168 -9.00 -7.27 -4.86
CA ASP A 168 -9.86 -8.18 -5.63
C ASP A 168 -11.33 -8.11 -5.19
N HIS A 169 -11.58 -7.85 -3.91
CA HIS A 169 -12.93 -7.64 -3.40
C HIS A 169 -13.57 -6.36 -3.94
N TYR A 170 -12.80 -5.25 -3.99
CA TYR A 170 -13.33 -3.95 -4.42
C TYR A 170 -13.24 -3.75 -5.94
N TYR A 171 -12.24 -4.33 -6.58
CA TYR A 171 -11.92 -4.15 -8.00
C TYR A 171 -11.62 -5.49 -8.67
N PRO A 172 -12.60 -6.41 -8.73
CA PRO A 172 -12.40 -7.74 -9.29
C PRO A 172 -12.00 -7.65 -10.77
N ASN A 173 -10.92 -8.34 -11.15
CA ASN A 173 -10.42 -8.41 -12.52
C ASN A 173 -10.20 -7.04 -13.19
N THR A 174 -9.78 -6.03 -12.42
CA THR A 174 -9.51 -4.69 -12.96
C THR A 174 -8.07 -4.26 -12.69
N ALA A 175 -7.57 -3.42 -13.58
CA ALA A 175 -6.30 -2.73 -13.42
C ALA A 175 -6.49 -1.22 -13.65
N TRP A 176 -5.56 -0.43 -13.14
CA TRP A 176 -5.61 1.02 -13.23
C TRP A 176 -4.46 1.55 -14.07
N LEU A 177 -4.78 2.42 -15.00
CA LEU A 177 -3.81 3.06 -15.87
C LEU A 177 -3.89 4.58 -15.71
N CYS A 178 -2.77 5.21 -15.39
CA CYS A 178 -2.65 6.66 -15.36
C CYS A 178 -2.01 7.15 -16.67
N LEU A 179 -2.73 7.94 -17.42
CA LEU A 179 -2.28 8.52 -18.68
C LEU A 179 -2.12 10.04 -18.55
N ARG A 180 -1.21 10.60 -19.34
CA ARG A 180 -1.18 12.06 -19.52
C ARG A 180 -2.48 12.49 -20.21
N LEU A 181 -2.96 13.68 -19.87
CA LEU A 181 -4.22 14.22 -20.38
C LEU A 181 -4.25 14.25 -21.92
N ASP A 182 -3.15 14.71 -22.54
CA ASP A 182 -3.05 14.79 -24.02
C ASP A 182 -3.15 13.43 -24.71
N VAL A 183 -2.65 12.36 -24.06
CA VAL A 183 -2.77 10.98 -24.56
C VAL A 183 -4.20 10.46 -24.37
N PHE A 184 -4.78 10.72 -23.20
CA PHE A 184 -6.16 10.35 -22.92
C PHE A 184 -7.14 11.01 -23.90
N GLU A 185 -6.98 12.30 -24.20
CA GLU A 185 -7.83 13.02 -25.16
C GLU A 185 -7.73 12.42 -26.58
N LYS A 186 -6.53 12.00 -27.01
CA LYS A 186 -6.35 11.31 -28.28
C LYS A 186 -7.06 9.97 -28.31
N LEU A 187 -6.94 9.17 -27.26
CA LEU A 187 -7.64 7.90 -27.10
C LEU A 187 -9.16 8.09 -27.08
N ALA A 188 -9.66 9.09 -26.34
CA ALA A 188 -11.08 9.38 -26.28
C ALA A 188 -11.65 9.78 -27.65
N ARG A 189 -10.91 10.58 -28.41
CA ARG A 189 -11.27 10.94 -29.77
C ARG A 189 -11.31 9.71 -30.68
N TYR A 190 -10.26 8.89 -30.66
CA TYR A 190 -10.19 7.65 -31.43
C TYR A 190 -11.37 6.72 -31.12
N LYS A 191 -11.69 6.55 -29.82
CA LYS A 191 -12.84 5.76 -29.37
C LYS A 191 -14.15 6.28 -29.97
N ALA A 192 -14.37 7.61 -29.90
CA ALA A 192 -15.58 8.26 -30.38
C ALA A 192 -15.71 8.17 -31.93
N GLU A 193 -14.65 8.49 -32.69
CA GLU A 193 -14.60 8.44 -34.13
C GLU A 193 -14.87 7.03 -34.66
N ASN A 194 -14.43 5.99 -33.97
CA ASN A 194 -14.63 4.61 -34.36
C ASN A 194 -15.87 3.95 -33.72
N SER A 195 -16.69 4.71 -32.95
CA SER A 195 -17.90 4.22 -32.27
C SER A 195 -17.65 3.00 -31.40
N ILE A 196 -16.51 2.95 -30.70
CA ILE A 196 -16.14 1.83 -29.84
C ILE A 196 -16.82 2.00 -28.46
N PRO A 197 -17.59 1.01 -27.96
CA PRO A 197 -18.39 1.19 -26.73
C PRO A 197 -17.56 1.27 -25.45
N THR A 198 -16.48 0.48 -25.32
CA THR A 198 -15.70 0.33 -24.07
C THR A 198 -14.25 0.75 -24.25
N TRP A 199 -13.57 1.02 -23.12
CA TRP A 199 -12.13 1.27 -23.13
C TRP A 199 -11.32 0.01 -23.41
N ASP A 200 -11.76 -1.14 -22.90
CA ASP A 200 -11.08 -2.42 -23.14
C ASP A 200 -11.02 -2.72 -24.64
N GLN A 201 -12.15 -2.65 -25.35
CA GLN A 201 -12.20 -2.82 -26.81
C GLN A 201 -11.35 -1.78 -27.56
N THR A 202 -11.23 -0.56 -27.01
CA THR A 202 -10.39 0.47 -27.61
C THR A 202 -8.93 0.11 -27.52
N LEU A 203 -8.50 -0.36 -26.35
CA LEU A 203 -7.11 -0.75 -26.10
C LEU A 203 -6.76 -2.04 -26.83
N GLU A 204 -7.62 -3.05 -26.81
CA GLU A 204 -7.45 -4.30 -27.56
C GLU A 204 -7.26 -4.04 -29.07
N ARG A 205 -8.01 -3.09 -29.61
CA ARG A 205 -7.89 -2.74 -31.04
C ARG A 205 -6.60 -2.01 -31.40
N ILE A 206 -5.97 -1.33 -30.45
CA ILE A 206 -4.72 -0.57 -30.64
C ILE A 206 -3.50 -1.44 -30.35
N ILE A 207 -3.61 -2.38 -29.41
CA ILE A 207 -2.53 -3.29 -29.04
C ILE A 207 -2.43 -4.35 -30.15
N PRO A 208 -1.29 -4.46 -30.86
CA PRO A 208 -1.11 -5.51 -31.83
C PRO A 208 -1.13 -6.87 -31.12
N GLU A 209 -1.81 -7.85 -31.74
CA GLU A 209 -1.71 -9.23 -31.24
C GLU A 209 -0.24 -9.66 -31.23
N PRO A 210 0.22 -10.43 -30.21
CA PRO A 210 1.56 -10.99 -30.24
C PRO A 210 1.72 -11.80 -31.50
N VAL A 211 2.69 -11.43 -32.34
CA VAL A 211 3.05 -12.26 -33.50
C VAL A 211 3.57 -13.58 -32.92
N GLU A 212 2.79 -14.65 -33.04
CA GLU A 212 3.30 -16.00 -32.81
C GLU A 212 4.42 -16.24 -33.81
N ILE A 213 5.66 -16.08 -33.36
CA ILE A 213 6.83 -16.46 -34.16
C ILE A 213 6.79 -17.99 -34.19
N ASN A 214 6.31 -18.49 -35.32
CA ASN A 214 6.25 -19.92 -35.61
C ASN A 214 7.70 -20.39 -35.84
N GLU A 215 8.32 -20.96 -34.81
CA GLU A 215 9.71 -21.48 -34.84
C GLU A 215 9.94 -22.50 -35.97
N LYS A 216 8.91 -22.93 -36.68
CA LYS A 216 8.99 -23.85 -37.81
C LYS A 216 9.44 -23.21 -39.13
N GLU A 217 9.37 -21.91 -39.29
CA GLU A 217 9.84 -21.24 -40.53
C GLU A 217 11.33 -20.91 -40.53
N LEU A 218 11.99 -20.89 -39.36
CA LEU A 218 13.42 -20.58 -39.24
C LEU A 218 14.35 -21.77 -39.62
N VAL A 219 13.79 -22.97 -39.85
CA VAL A 219 14.59 -24.16 -40.17
C VAL A 219 14.74 -24.42 -41.69
N LEU A 220 14.03 -23.69 -42.54
CA LEU A 220 14.01 -23.97 -43.99
C LEU A 220 14.94 -23.10 -44.87
N GLU A 221 15.57 -22.07 -44.33
CA GLU A 221 16.51 -21.23 -45.10
C GLU A 221 17.99 -21.48 -44.84
N GLY A 222 18.34 -22.54 -44.10
CA GLY A 222 19.72 -22.94 -43.79
C GLY A 222 20.33 -23.98 -44.76
N GLY A 223 19.76 -24.18 -45.96
CA GLY A 223 20.32 -25.07 -46.97
C GLY A 223 21.36 -24.34 -47.83
N LEU A 224 22.64 -24.49 -47.49
CA LEU A 224 23.77 -24.12 -48.34
C LEU A 224 23.76 -24.99 -49.64
N PRO A 225 23.86 -24.41 -50.80
CA PRO A 225 24.21 -25.18 -52.01
C PRO A 225 25.73 -25.45 -52.05
N SER A 226 26.05 -26.65 -52.34
CA SER A 226 27.38 -27.21 -52.61
C SER A 226 28.11 -26.56 -53.76
#